data_e9d02fc74d5869340e21a9e1ebd2e029
#
_entry.id   e9d02fc74d5869340e21a9e1ebd2e029
#
_cell.length_a   1.000
_cell.length_b   1.000
_cell.length_c   1.000
_cell.angle_alpha   90.00
_cell.angle_beta   90.00
_cell.angle_gamma   90.00
#
_symmetry.space_group_name_H-M   'P 1'
#
loop_
_entity.id
_entity.type
_entity.pdbx_description
1 polymer ?
#
loop_
_entity_poly.entity_id
_entity_poly.type
_entity_poly.pdbx_seq_one_letter_code
_entity_poly.pdbx_strand_id
1 'polypeptide(L)'
;MHSITNPKSQITNPQLQTVLPLPNSRIACYESVGMSNRLLIGQVALVTGAGRRIGRVIALELARAGADVVVNYNQSRVEALETVREIRELGVRALAIRADVSKPAQVRAMFRAVEKRFRRLDLLVNNAGIFFPGKWEQLTEKDWDRILGTNLKGPFFCAQAAARIMLPRKRGRIINISSLGGLEAWPSYMHYCASKAGLIMLTRCLAKALAPHILVNSVAPGTILFPGEQQSPWSENVLKTTPLRKPGRPEDIAEAVHFLATSGDFITGQVFAVDGGKSIP
;
A
#
# COMPACT_ATOMS: atom_id res chain seq x y z
N MET A 1 46.46 -6.16 -54.17
CA MET A 1 46.99 -7.24 -53.31
C MET A 1 47.76 -6.58 -52.16
N HIS A 2 47.15 -6.32 -51.01
CA HIS A 2 47.90 -6.07 -49.81
C HIS A 2 47.03 -6.65 -48.62
N SER A 3 47.59 -7.71 -48.11
CA SER A 3 47.12 -8.48 -46.95
C SER A 3 47.33 -7.65 -45.67
N ILE A 4 46.28 -7.42 -44.90
CA ILE A 4 46.39 -6.83 -43.58
C ILE A 4 46.14 -7.95 -42.55
N THR A 5 47.20 -8.40 -41.93
CA THR A 5 47.19 -9.34 -40.78
C THR A 5 46.83 -8.60 -39.51
N ASN A 6 45.84 -9.13 -38.80
CA ASN A 6 45.37 -8.64 -37.50
C ASN A 6 46.17 -9.31 -36.37
N PRO A 7 46.86 -8.58 -35.49
CA PRO A 7 47.49 -9.19 -34.32
C PRO A 7 46.50 -9.32 -33.17
N LYS A 8 46.25 -10.56 -32.75
CA LYS A 8 45.57 -10.88 -31.49
C LYS A 8 46.41 -10.40 -30.30
N SER A 9 45.98 -9.35 -29.62
CA SER A 9 46.53 -9.00 -28.32
C SER A 9 45.85 -9.86 -27.23
N GLN A 10 46.62 -10.79 -26.70
CA GLN A 10 46.30 -11.50 -25.45
C GLN A 10 46.43 -10.52 -24.28
N ILE A 11 45.29 -10.11 -23.68
CA ILE A 11 45.29 -9.43 -22.39
C ILE A 11 45.21 -10.52 -21.31
N THR A 12 46.33 -10.92 -20.79
CA THR A 12 46.46 -11.71 -19.56
C THR A 12 46.36 -10.74 -18.39
N ASN A 13 45.26 -10.83 -17.63
CA ASN A 13 45.09 -10.12 -16.37
C ASN A 13 45.50 -11.02 -15.19
N PRO A 14 46.59 -10.74 -14.47
CA PRO A 14 47.10 -11.60 -13.40
C PRO A 14 46.61 -11.22 -12.00
N GLN A 15 45.36 -10.71 -11.84
CA GLN A 15 44.81 -10.36 -10.52
C GLN A 15 43.45 -11.01 -10.24
N LEU A 16 43.34 -12.31 -10.46
CA LEU A 16 42.31 -13.14 -9.82
C LEU A 16 42.96 -13.93 -8.68
N GLN A 17 43.38 -13.22 -7.63
CA GLN A 17 43.81 -13.85 -6.41
C GLN A 17 42.73 -13.78 -5.36
N THR A 18 42.29 -14.96 -4.96
CA THR A 18 41.72 -15.33 -3.67
C THR A 18 40.46 -14.62 -3.23
N VAL A 19 39.32 -15.13 -3.68
CA VAL A 19 38.07 -14.98 -2.94
C VAL A 19 38.21 -15.83 -1.66
N LEU A 20 38.45 -15.16 -0.54
CA LEU A 20 38.37 -15.81 0.78
C LEU A 20 36.93 -16.30 0.99
N PRO A 21 36.70 -17.52 1.46
CA PRO A 21 35.37 -17.99 1.79
C PRO A 21 34.82 -17.10 2.94
N LEU A 22 33.65 -16.50 2.70
CA LEU A 22 32.92 -15.82 3.76
C LEU A 22 32.65 -16.78 4.92
N PRO A 23 32.79 -16.36 6.18
CA PRO A 23 32.51 -17.22 7.30
C PRO A 23 31.07 -17.71 7.30
N ASN A 24 30.88 -19.02 7.48
CA ASN A 24 29.61 -19.76 7.45
C ASN A 24 28.59 -19.37 8.55
N SER A 25 28.71 -18.19 9.17
CA SER A 25 27.86 -17.76 10.29
C SER A 25 26.60 -17.02 9.91
N ARG A 26 26.29 -16.85 8.61
CA ARG A 26 25.04 -16.20 8.16
C ARG A 26 24.03 -17.10 7.44
N ILE A 27 24.33 -18.38 7.25
CA ILE A 27 23.39 -19.35 6.62
C ILE A 27 22.54 -20.09 7.68
N ALA A 28 22.86 -19.98 8.96
CA ALA A 28 22.17 -20.69 10.04
C ALA A 28 20.85 -20.02 10.52
N CYS A 29 20.28 -19.04 9.82
CA CYS A 29 19.05 -18.36 10.22
C CYS A 29 17.80 -18.73 9.42
N TYR A 30 17.82 -19.76 8.57
CA TYR A 30 16.64 -20.14 7.77
C TYR A 30 15.89 -21.37 8.27
N GLU A 31 16.30 -21.97 9.40
CA GLU A 31 15.63 -23.14 9.96
C GLU A 31 15.02 -22.88 11.34
N SER A 32 14.03 -21.95 11.39
CA SER A 32 13.01 -21.95 12.43
C SER A 32 11.67 -21.54 11.83
N VAL A 33 11.13 -22.42 11.01
CA VAL A 33 9.79 -22.30 10.42
C VAL A 33 8.76 -22.53 11.52
N GLY A 34 8.49 -21.49 12.31
CA GLY A 34 7.46 -21.55 13.35
C GLY A 34 7.20 -20.26 14.12
N MET A 35 8.17 -19.36 14.25
CA MET A 35 8.01 -18.08 15.00
C MET A 35 8.48 -16.83 14.24
N SER A 36 8.85 -16.93 12.97
CA SER A 36 9.58 -15.89 12.24
C SER A 36 8.73 -14.82 11.55
N ASN A 37 7.39 -14.85 11.63
CA ASN A 37 6.58 -13.98 10.76
C ASN A 37 5.87 -12.81 11.48
N ARG A 38 6.19 -12.55 12.75
CA ARG A 38 5.56 -11.44 13.51
C ARG A 38 6.46 -10.21 13.59
N LEU A 39 6.83 -9.66 12.44
CA LEU A 39 7.78 -8.55 12.31
C LEU A 39 7.21 -7.19 12.81
N LEU A 40 5.91 -7.10 13.09
CA LEU A 40 5.24 -5.89 13.54
C LEU A 40 4.82 -5.91 15.01
N ILE A 41 5.36 -6.84 15.83
CA ILE A 41 5.06 -6.91 17.27
C ILE A 41 5.36 -5.58 17.94
N GLY A 42 4.39 -5.09 18.74
CA GLY A 42 4.47 -3.83 19.47
C GLY A 42 4.33 -2.59 18.59
N GLN A 43 4.05 -2.73 17.29
CA GLN A 43 3.71 -1.62 16.40
C GLN A 43 2.18 -1.44 16.32
N VAL A 44 1.75 -0.23 15.99
CA VAL A 44 0.34 0.13 15.81
C VAL A 44 0.11 0.56 14.37
N ALA A 45 -0.79 -0.11 13.69
CA ALA A 45 -1.23 0.20 12.34
C ALA A 45 -2.64 0.80 12.35
N LEU A 46 -2.88 1.84 11.56
CA LEU A 46 -4.20 2.36 11.24
C LEU A 46 -4.48 2.12 9.76
N VAL A 47 -5.57 1.42 9.47
CA VAL A 47 -6.03 1.18 8.10
C VAL A 47 -7.36 1.89 7.88
N THR A 48 -7.41 2.84 6.93
CA THR A 48 -8.65 3.54 6.60
C THR A 48 -9.53 2.70 5.67
N GLY A 49 -10.85 2.72 5.90
CA GLY A 49 -11.79 1.91 5.14
C GLY A 49 -11.59 0.40 5.31
N ALA A 50 -11.22 -0.03 6.53
CA ALA A 50 -10.78 -1.39 6.81
C ALA A 50 -11.90 -2.36 7.23
N GLY A 51 -13.19 -1.95 7.17
CA GLY A 51 -14.30 -2.83 7.51
C GLY A 51 -14.58 -3.92 6.47
N ARG A 52 -14.18 -3.74 5.23
CA ARG A 52 -14.48 -4.68 4.12
C ARG A 52 -13.45 -4.60 3.01
N ARG A 53 -13.57 -5.55 2.05
CA ARG A 53 -12.78 -5.59 0.79
C ARG A 53 -11.27 -5.56 1.08
N ILE A 54 -10.48 -4.90 0.24
CA ILE A 54 -9.00 -4.82 0.35
C ILE A 54 -8.57 -4.36 1.75
N GLY A 55 -9.22 -3.33 2.30
CA GLY A 55 -8.84 -2.76 3.60
C GLY A 55 -8.95 -3.76 4.75
N ARG A 56 -9.98 -4.64 4.73
CA ARG A 56 -10.13 -5.71 5.72
C ARG A 56 -8.99 -6.73 5.61
N VAL A 57 -8.66 -7.16 4.39
CA VAL A 57 -7.59 -8.14 4.17
C VAL A 57 -6.22 -7.56 4.59
N ILE A 58 -5.97 -6.30 4.28
CA ILE A 58 -4.77 -5.58 4.77
C ILE A 58 -4.73 -5.56 6.30
N ALA A 59 -5.85 -5.21 6.96
CA ALA A 59 -5.92 -5.14 8.42
C ALA A 59 -5.63 -6.49 9.09
N LEU A 60 -6.19 -7.57 8.55
CA LEU A 60 -5.95 -8.93 9.03
C LEU A 60 -4.50 -9.37 8.80
N GLU A 61 -3.91 -9.04 7.66
CA GLU A 61 -2.52 -9.39 7.34
C GLU A 61 -1.53 -8.68 8.28
N LEU A 62 -1.74 -7.39 8.54
CA LEU A 62 -0.92 -6.65 9.52
C LEU A 62 -1.08 -7.20 10.95
N ALA A 63 -2.28 -7.67 11.30
CA ALA A 63 -2.52 -8.32 12.58
C ALA A 63 -1.80 -9.68 12.70
N ARG A 64 -1.79 -10.50 11.63
CA ARG A 64 -1.00 -11.75 11.56
C ARG A 64 0.48 -11.48 11.74
N ALA A 65 0.98 -10.37 11.17
CA ALA A 65 2.34 -9.90 11.37
C ALA A 65 2.63 -9.35 12.77
N GLY A 66 1.62 -9.31 13.67
CA GLY A 66 1.76 -8.94 15.07
C GLY A 66 1.46 -7.48 15.42
N ALA A 67 0.99 -6.66 14.47
CA ALA A 67 0.61 -5.29 14.76
C ALA A 67 -0.71 -5.21 15.54
N ASP A 68 -0.80 -4.25 16.45
CA ASP A 68 -2.09 -3.76 16.93
C ASP A 68 -2.76 -2.95 15.81
N VAL A 69 -4.05 -3.15 15.57
CA VAL A 69 -4.71 -2.57 14.40
C VAL A 69 -5.89 -1.68 14.75
N VAL A 70 -5.89 -0.48 14.18
CA VAL A 70 -7.06 0.41 14.19
C VAL A 70 -7.80 0.26 12.85
N VAL A 71 -9.04 -0.20 12.93
CA VAL A 71 -9.96 -0.40 11.81
C VAL A 71 -10.81 0.85 11.68
N ASN A 72 -10.49 1.73 10.74
CA ASN A 72 -11.37 2.86 10.44
C ASN A 72 -12.48 2.46 9.48
N TYR A 73 -13.67 2.98 9.70
CA TYR A 73 -14.84 2.84 8.83
C TYR A 73 -15.67 4.12 8.80
N ASN A 74 -16.45 4.30 7.73
CA ASN A 74 -17.45 5.37 7.65
C ASN A 74 -18.88 4.81 7.84
N GLN A 75 -19.29 3.87 6.99
CA GLN A 75 -20.65 3.32 6.96
C GLN A 75 -20.71 1.84 7.36
N SER A 76 -19.67 1.06 7.08
CA SER A 76 -19.59 -0.40 7.30
C SER A 76 -19.30 -0.74 8.78
N ARG A 77 -20.23 -0.40 9.69
CA ARG A 77 -20.03 -0.61 11.13
C ARG A 77 -19.98 -2.08 11.52
N VAL A 78 -20.91 -2.88 10.99
CA VAL A 78 -21.03 -4.31 11.32
C VAL A 78 -19.75 -5.04 10.90
N GLU A 79 -19.36 -4.88 9.65
CA GLU A 79 -18.18 -5.51 9.07
C GLU A 79 -16.88 -5.04 9.75
N ALA A 80 -16.83 -3.77 10.18
CA ALA A 80 -15.67 -3.26 10.91
C ALA A 80 -15.55 -3.88 12.32
N LEU A 81 -16.66 -4.11 13.01
CA LEU A 81 -16.66 -4.80 14.30
C LEU A 81 -16.30 -6.28 14.16
N GLU A 82 -16.74 -6.91 13.08
CA GLU A 82 -16.39 -8.28 12.75
C GLU A 82 -14.88 -8.41 12.46
N THR A 83 -14.33 -7.52 11.64
CA THR A 83 -12.89 -7.43 11.39
C THR A 83 -12.10 -7.24 12.71
N VAL A 84 -12.57 -6.39 13.61
CA VAL A 84 -11.93 -6.20 14.93
C VAL A 84 -11.97 -7.48 15.77
N ARG A 85 -13.09 -8.24 15.75
CA ARG A 85 -13.18 -9.52 16.45
C ARG A 85 -12.14 -10.51 15.94
N GLU A 86 -12.06 -10.70 14.64
CA GLU A 86 -11.09 -11.61 14.00
C GLU A 86 -9.64 -11.19 14.29
N ILE A 87 -9.34 -9.90 14.26
CA ILE A 87 -8.00 -9.39 14.61
C ILE A 87 -7.66 -9.73 16.07
N ARG A 88 -8.62 -9.63 16.99
CA ARG A 88 -8.38 -9.99 18.40
C ARG A 88 -8.17 -11.48 18.60
N GLU A 89 -8.81 -12.33 17.81
CA GLU A 89 -8.58 -13.78 17.79
C GLU A 89 -7.14 -14.15 17.36
N LEU A 90 -6.46 -13.27 16.61
CA LEU A 90 -5.02 -13.39 16.29
C LEU A 90 -4.08 -12.99 17.45
N GLY A 91 -4.63 -12.59 18.60
CA GLY A 91 -3.89 -12.27 19.81
C GLY A 91 -3.27 -10.87 19.86
N VAL A 92 -3.75 -9.92 19.05
CA VAL A 92 -3.32 -8.53 19.05
C VAL A 92 -4.48 -7.60 19.45
N ARG A 93 -4.17 -6.35 19.83
CA ARG A 93 -5.21 -5.37 20.17
C ARG A 93 -5.84 -4.81 18.91
N ALA A 94 -7.15 -4.58 18.94
CA ALA A 94 -7.84 -3.93 17.85
C ALA A 94 -8.91 -2.95 18.35
N LEU A 95 -9.13 -1.89 17.53
CA LEU A 95 -10.11 -0.84 17.80
C LEU A 95 -10.81 -0.42 16.52
N ALA A 96 -12.14 -0.43 16.49
CA ALA A 96 -12.92 0.16 15.41
C ALA A 96 -13.20 1.65 15.69
N ILE A 97 -12.94 2.52 14.70
CA ILE A 97 -13.22 3.96 14.81
C ILE A 97 -14.02 4.42 13.59
N ARG A 98 -15.22 4.99 13.86
CA ARG A 98 -15.99 5.64 12.81
C ARG A 98 -15.42 7.01 12.51
N ALA A 99 -15.02 7.25 11.24
CA ALA A 99 -14.66 8.57 10.73
C ALA A 99 -14.78 8.61 9.20
N ASP A 100 -15.37 9.66 8.68
CA ASP A 100 -15.32 10.02 7.27
C ASP A 100 -14.00 10.75 6.99
N VAL A 101 -13.11 10.11 6.23
CA VAL A 101 -11.78 10.67 5.90
C VAL A 101 -11.85 11.93 5.05
N SER A 102 -12.97 12.17 4.34
CA SER A 102 -13.19 13.42 3.58
C SER A 102 -13.39 14.64 4.49
N LYS A 103 -13.61 14.43 5.80
CA LYS A 103 -13.91 15.45 6.81
C LYS A 103 -12.72 15.64 7.75
N PRO A 104 -11.89 16.67 7.59
CA PRO A 104 -10.67 16.87 8.38
C PRO A 104 -10.89 16.89 9.91
N ALA A 105 -12.06 17.38 10.35
CA ALA A 105 -12.40 17.38 11.78
C ALA A 105 -12.55 15.94 12.33
N GLN A 106 -13.19 15.04 11.56
CA GLN A 106 -13.33 13.64 11.95
C GLN A 106 -12.00 12.90 11.89
N VAL A 107 -11.16 13.20 10.89
CA VAL A 107 -9.77 12.69 10.82
C VAL A 107 -9.01 13.07 12.09
N ARG A 108 -9.00 14.35 12.46
CA ARG A 108 -8.32 14.79 13.69
C ARG A 108 -8.86 14.09 14.95
N ALA A 109 -10.17 13.89 15.06
CA ALA A 109 -10.77 13.15 16.17
C ALA A 109 -10.34 11.69 16.22
N MET A 110 -10.29 11.02 15.07
CA MET A 110 -9.82 9.64 14.94
C MET A 110 -8.36 9.49 15.41
N PHE A 111 -7.46 10.35 14.95
CA PHE A 111 -6.05 10.27 15.35
C PHE A 111 -5.83 10.60 16.82
N ARG A 112 -6.60 11.54 17.42
CA ARG A 112 -6.58 11.75 18.88
C ARG A 112 -7.02 10.50 19.65
N ALA A 113 -8.03 9.78 19.17
CA ALA A 113 -8.48 8.53 19.80
C ALA A 113 -7.40 7.43 19.70
N VAL A 114 -6.69 7.33 18.55
CA VAL A 114 -5.55 6.42 18.37
C VAL A 114 -4.45 6.75 19.37
N GLU A 115 -4.03 8.01 19.46
CA GLU A 115 -2.99 8.47 20.37
C GLU A 115 -3.37 8.24 21.83
N LYS A 116 -4.60 8.54 22.22
CA LYS A 116 -5.11 8.28 23.57
C LYS A 116 -5.05 6.79 23.94
N ARG A 117 -5.42 5.90 23.01
CA ARG A 117 -5.56 4.45 23.25
C ARG A 117 -4.24 3.69 23.18
N PHE A 118 -3.37 4.04 22.23
CA PHE A 118 -2.16 3.27 21.91
C PHE A 118 -0.85 4.03 22.24
N ARG A 119 -0.91 5.36 22.43
CA ARG A 119 0.25 6.23 22.68
C ARG A 119 1.29 6.25 21.56
N ARG A 120 0.97 5.65 20.42
CA ARG A 120 1.84 5.55 19.25
C ARG A 120 1.05 5.26 17.98
N LEU A 121 1.65 5.54 16.85
CA LEU A 121 1.26 5.07 15.54
C LEU A 121 2.55 4.81 14.74
N ASP A 122 2.68 3.65 14.14
CA ASP A 122 3.89 3.25 13.39
C ASP A 122 3.62 3.10 11.90
N LEU A 123 2.38 2.73 11.55
CA LEU A 123 1.96 2.51 10.17
C LEU A 123 0.58 3.14 9.92
N LEU A 124 0.48 3.94 8.86
CA LEU A 124 -0.78 4.39 8.29
C LEU A 124 -0.97 3.75 6.91
N VAL A 125 -2.10 3.10 6.68
CA VAL A 125 -2.53 2.66 5.36
C VAL A 125 -3.75 3.47 4.93
N ASN A 126 -3.57 4.38 3.99
CA ASN A 126 -4.63 5.14 3.35
C ASN A 126 -5.30 4.28 2.27
N ASN A 127 -6.27 3.46 2.68
CA ASN A 127 -7.01 2.58 1.79
C ASN A 127 -8.43 3.09 1.47
N ALA A 128 -9.05 3.88 2.35
CA ALA A 128 -10.39 4.42 2.12
C ALA A 128 -10.48 5.11 0.74
N GLY A 129 -11.43 4.68 -0.07
CA GLY A 129 -11.64 5.21 -1.41
C GLY A 129 -13.04 4.90 -1.92
N ILE A 130 -13.48 5.67 -2.87
CA ILE A 130 -14.73 5.47 -3.61
C ILE A 130 -14.43 5.41 -5.10
N PHE A 131 -15.24 4.67 -5.82
CA PHE A 131 -15.09 4.40 -7.23
C PHE A 131 -16.47 4.27 -7.87
N PHE A 132 -16.76 5.09 -8.85
CA PHE A 132 -17.97 5.01 -9.66
C PHE A 132 -17.73 5.64 -11.03
N PRO A 133 -18.40 5.15 -12.09
CA PRO A 133 -18.29 5.72 -13.43
C PRO A 133 -19.04 7.04 -13.54
N GLY A 134 -18.65 7.86 -14.53
CA GLY A 134 -19.37 9.04 -14.93
C GLY A 134 -18.98 9.45 -16.33
N LYS A 135 -19.97 9.73 -17.17
CA LYS A 135 -19.72 10.37 -18.48
C LYS A 135 -19.23 11.79 -18.23
N TRP A 136 -18.19 12.21 -18.95
CA TRP A 136 -17.55 13.50 -18.68
C TRP A 136 -18.53 14.69 -18.77
N GLU A 137 -19.48 14.63 -19.70
CA GLU A 137 -20.51 15.67 -19.90
C GLU A 137 -21.53 15.76 -18.74
N GLN A 138 -21.63 14.72 -17.93
CA GLN A 138 -22.63 14.56 -16.85
C GLN A 138 -22.02 14.64 -15.46
N LEU A 139 -20.68 14.65 -15.35
CA LEU A 139 -20.01 14.75 -14.06
C LEU A 139 -20.31 16.10 -13.41
N THR A 140 -20.93 16.06 -12.24
CA THR A 140 -21.22 17.25 -11.45
C THR A 140 -20.05 17.65 -10.55
N GLU A 141 -20.01 18.90 -10.12
CA GLU A 141 -19.08 19.37 -9.08
C GLU A 141 -19.18 18.51 -7.81
N LYS A 142 -20.38 18.11 -7.42
CA LYS A 142 -20.62 17.21 -6.28
C LYS A 142 -19.97 15.86 -6.45
N ASP A 143 -19.99 15.27 -7.63
CA ASP A 143 -19.32 13.98 -7.92
C ASP A 143 -17.81 14.14 -7.87
N TRP A 144 -17.31 15.22 -8.46
CA TRP A 144 -15.90 15.59 -8.44
C TRP A 144 -15.40 15.76 -7.00
N ASP A 145 -16.03 16.61 -6.23
CA ASP A 145 -15.65 16.91 -4.84
C ASP A 145 -15.75 15.67 -3.93
N ARG A 146 -16.75 14.84 -4.15
CA ARG A 146 -16.92 13.60 -3.40
C ARG A 146 -15.74 12.65 -3.62
N ILE A 147 -15.30 12.45 -4.87
CA ILE A 147 -14.16 11.58 -5.20
C ILE A 147 -12.86 12.18 -4.69
N LEU A 148 -12.55 13.44 -5.01
CA LEU A 148 -11.32 14.07 -4.57
C LEU A 148 -11.28 14.23 -3.06
N GLY A 149 -12.42 14.50 -2.44
CA GLY A 149 -12.58 14.61 -1.00
C GLY A 149 -12.15 13.32 -0.28
N THR A 150 -12.57 12.16 -0.79
CA THR A 150 -12.27 10.88 -0.17
C THR A 150 -10.89 10.35 -0.60
N ASN A 151 -10.62 10.34 -1.91
CA ASN A 151 -9.48 9.62 -2.47
C ASN A 151 -8.15 10.40 -2.41
N LEU A 152 -8.19 11.71 -2.27
CA LEU A 152 -6.99 12.57 -2.29
C LEU A 152 -6.88 13.45 -1.04
N LYS A 153 -7.90 14.29 -0.75
CA LYS A 153 -7.89 15.16 0.42
C LYS A 153 -7.85 14.36 1.73
N GLY A 154 -8.61 13.26 1.82
CA GLY A 154 -8.60 12.36 2.98
C GLY A 154 -7.22 11.82 3.31
N PRO A 155 -6.53 11.14 2.39
CA PRO A 155 -5.15 10.68 2.56
C PRO A 155 -4.17 11.77 3.00
N PHE A 156 -4.27 12.98 2.45
CA PHE A 156 -3.44 14.11 2.88
C PHE A 156 -3.62 14.44 4.37
N PHE A 157 -4.86 14.63 4.84
CA PHE A 157 -5.11 14.95 6.24
C PHE A 157 -4.83 13.78 7.18
N CYS A 158 -5.04 12.54 6.74
CA CYS A 158 -4.62 11.35 7.49
C CYS A 158 -3.09 11.30 7.63
N ALA A 159 -2.34 11.53 6.54
CA ALA A 159 -0.89 11.58 6.56
C ALA A 159 -0.36 12.71 7.47
N GLN A 160 -0.97 13.91 7.39
CA GLN A 160 -0.62 15.04 8.26
C GLN A 160 -0.84 14.72 9.75
N ALA A 161 -1.95 14.08 10.09
CA ALA A 161 -2.26 13.68 11.46
C ALA A 161 -1.35 12.55 11.95
N ALA A 162 -1.05 11.57 11.10
CA ALA A 162 -0.11 10.49 11.38
C ALA A 162 1.30 11.02 11.63
N ALA A 163 1.77 11.93 10.78
CA ALA A 163 3.11 12.51 10.90
C ALA A 163 3.31 13.22 12.24
N ARG A 164 2.29 13.88 12.81
CA ARG A 164 2.35 14.51 14.13
C ARG A 164 2.65 13.51 15.26
N ILE A 165 2.19 12.27 15.14
CA ILE A 165 2.43 11.20 16.11
C ILE A 165 3.77 10.51 15.84
N MET A 166 4.16 10.38 14.57
CA MET A 166 5.35 9.64 14.14
C MET A 166 6.64 10.45 14.27
N LEU A 167 6.63 11.75 13.90
CA LEU A 167 7.84 12.60 13.87
C LEU A 167 8.56 12.72 15.22
N PRO A 168 7.88 12.88 16.38
CA PRO A 168 8.57 12.91 17.68
C PRO A 168 9.33 11.62 17.98
N ARG A 169 8.95 10.52 17.37
CA ARG A 169 9.59 9.20 17.48
C ARG A 169 10.63 8.95 16.39
N LYS A 170 10.78 9.88 15.44
CA LYS A 170 11.66 9.79 14.28
C LYS A 170 11.52 8.51 13.48
N ARG A 171 10.30 7.93 13.46
CA ARG A 171 10.01 6.66 12.78
C ARG A 171 8.55 6.56 12.43
N GLY A 172 8.26 6.14 11.20
CA GLY A 172 6.90 5.83 10.73
C GLY A 172 6.88 5.37 9.29
N ARG A 173 5.76 4.78 8.89
CA ARG A 173 5.51 4.38 7.51
C ARG A 173 4.10 4.80 7.10
N ILE A 174 3.96 5.32 5.90
CA ILE A 174 2.68 5.67 5.28
C ILE A 174 2.59 4.92 3.96
N ILE A 175 1.52 4.15 3.77
CA ILE A 175 1.26 3.42 2.53
C ILE A 175 -0.06 3.91 1.96
N ASN A 176 -0.04 4.45 0.76
CA ASN A 176 -1.22 4.92 0.05
C ASN A 176 -1.70 3.86 -0.94
N ILE A 177 -2.96 3.46 -0.88
CA ILE A 177 -3.56 2.59 -1.89
C ILE A 177 -4.06 3.46 -3.04
N SER A 178 -3.21 3.60 -4.07
CA SER A 178 -3.56 4.31 -5.29
C SER A 178 -4.40 3.42 -6.23
N SER A 179 -4.07 3.32 -7.48
CA SER A 179 -4.74 2.45 -8.46
C SER A 179 -3.99 2.47 -9.78
N LEU A 180 -4.16 1.43 -10.58
CA LEU A 180 -3.82 1.44 -12.00
C LEU A 180 -4.47 2.64 -12.75
N GLY A 181 -5.70 3.05 -12.36
CA GLY A 181 -6.33 4.27 -12.90
C GLY A 181 -5.63 5.59 -12.54
N GLY A 182 -4.60 5.56 -11.69
CA GLY A 182 -3.68 6.70 -11.50
C GLY A 182 -2.47 6.67 -12.45
N LEU A 183 -2.29 5.58 -13.19
CA LEU A 183 -1.22 5.34 -14.16
C LEU A 183 -1.76 5.28 -15.60
N GLU A 184 -3.02 4.85 -15.77
CA GLU A 184 -3.72 4.73 -17.03
C GLU A 184 -4.90 5.72 -17.14
N ALA A 185 -5.26 6.05 -18.37
CA ALA A 185 -6.42 6.91 -18.66
C ALA A 185 -7.69 6.06 -18.85
N TRP A 186 -8.69 6.26 -18.00
CA TRP A 186 -10.00 5.60 -18.12
C TRP A 186 -11.09 6.65 -18.39
N PRO A 187 -11.57 6.81 -19.64
CA PRO A 187 -12.49 7.90 -20.01
C PRO A 187 -13.77 7.96 -19.19
N SER A 188 -14.32 6.82 -18.79
CA SER A 188 -15.53 6.77 -17.95
C SER A 188 -15.28 7.00 -16.45
N TYR A 189 -14.03 7.26 -16.05
CA TYR A 189 -13.61 7.39 -14.64
C TYR A 189 -12.64 8.56 -14.42
N MET A 190 -12.77 9.64 -15.19
CA MET A 190 -11.80 10.77 -15.19
C MET A 190 -11.50 11.33 -13.81
N HIS A 191 -12.54 11.61 -13.02
CA HIS A 191 -12.43 12.15 -11.67
C HIS A 191 -11.73 11.18 -10.71
N TYR A 192 -11.96 9.86 -10.87
CA TYR A 192 -11.26 8.82 -10.13
C TYR A 192 -9.78 8.76 -10.54
N CYS A 193 -9.49 8.71 -11.84
CA CYS A 193 -8.11 8.70 -12.37
C CYS A 193 -7.34 9.92 -11.88
N ALA A 194 -7.93 11.12 -11.97
CA ALA A 194 -7.34 12.35 -11.45
C ALA A 194 -7.03 12.26 -9.95
N SER A 195 -7.96 11.71 -9.15
CA SER A 195 -7.75 11.54 -7.72
C SER A 195 -6.61 10.57 -7.40
N LYS A 196 -6.47 9.48 -8.16
CA LYS A 196 -5.44 8.46 -7.93
C LYS A 196 -4.07 8.88 -8.48
N ALA A 197 -4.02 9.60 -9.60
CA ALA A 197 -2.81 10.25 -10.09
C ALA A 197 -2.31 11.32 -9.09
N GLY A 198 -3.23 12.12 -8.55
CA GLY A 198 -2.94 13.07 -7.48
C GLY A 198 -2.39 12.39 -6.23
N LEU A 199 -2.93 11.22 -5.84
CA LEU A 199 -2.45 10.45 -4.69
C LEU A 199 -1.04 9.88 -4.92
N ILE A 200 -0.72 9.47 -6.14
CA ILE A 200 0.64 9.05 -6.54
C ILE A 200 1.61 10.23 -6.37
N MET A 201 1.27 11.40 -6.89
CA MET A 201 2.12 12.59 -6.73
C MET A 201 2.22 13.02 -5.27
N LEU A 202 1.12 12.99 -4.51
CA LEU A 202 1.11 13.27 -3.08
C LEU A 202 2.04 12.32 -2.31
N THR A 203 2.09 11.04 -2.68
CA THR A 203 3.03 10.07 -2.11
C THR A 203 4.48 10.54 -2.26
N ARG A 204 4.86 10.98 -3.45
CA ARG A 204 6.22 11.48 -3.73
C ARG A 204 6.55 12.76 -2.97
N CYS A 205 5.60 13.70 -2.90
CA CYS A 205 5.75 14.94 -2.14
C CYS A 205 5.93 14.66 -0.64
N LEU A 206 5.08 13.79 -0.06
CA LEU A 206 5.15 13.42 1.34
C LEU A 206 6.45 12.65 1.66
N ALA A 207 6.92 11.79 0.76
CA ALA A 207 8.17 11.08 0.92
C ALA A 207 9.36 12.05 1.07
N LYS A 208 9.43 13.09 0.25
CA LYS A 208 10.46 14.13 0.35
C LYS A 208 10.30 14.99 1.61
N ALA A 209 9.07 15.37 1.96
CA ALA A 209 8.81 16.27 3.09
C ALA A 209 9.01 15.61 4.46
N LEU A 210 8.84 14.29 4.56
CA LEU A 210 8.87 13.55 5.82
C LEU A 210 10.15 12.72 6.01
N ALA A 211 11.01 12.68 5.00
CA ALA A 211 12.35 12.09 5.12
C ALA A 211 13.20 12.88 6.15
N PRO A 212 14.14 12.20 6.84
CA PRO A 212 14.47 10.77 6.77
C PRO A 212 13.65 9.91 7.73
N HIS A 213 12.64 10.45 8.41
CA HIS A 213 11.99 9.82 9.56
C HIS A 213 10.77 8.99 9.22
N ILE A 214 10.06 9.33 8.14
CA ILE A 214 8.84 8.63 7.74
C ILE A 214 8.96 8.23 6.27
N LEU A 215 8.83 6.94 6.00
CA LEU A 215 8.80 6.42 4.65
C LEU A 215 7.38 6.49 4.10
N VAL A 216 7.23 6.95 2.87
CA VAL A 216 5.92 7.09 2.23
C VAL A 216 5.95 6.43 0.87
N ASN A 217 5.15 5.39 0.68
CA ASN A 217 5.06 4.65 -0.58
C ASN A 217 3.60 4.44 -1.00
N SER A 218 3.40 3.96 -2.20
CA SER A 218 2.09 3.65 -2.75
C SER A 218 2.04 2.23 -3.31
N VAL A 219 0.91 1.56 -3.11
CA VAL A 219 0.54 0.36 -3.86
C VAL A 219 -0.55 0.76 -4.84
N ALA A 220 -0.40 0.37 -6.11
CA ALA A 220 -1.34 0.65 -7.19
C ALA A 220 -1.98 -0.67 -7.66
N PRO A 221 -3.16 -1.05 -7.11
CA PRO A 221 -3.86 -2.24 -7.53
C PRO A 221 -4.35 -2.15 -8.97
N GLY A 222 -4.25 -3.26 -9.71
CA GLY A 222 -4.99 -3.50 -10.93
C GLY A 222 -6.42 -3.94 -10.66
N THR A 223 -6.93 -4.85 -11.50
CA THR A 223 -8.27 -5.43 -11.32
C THR A 223 -8.23 -6.51 -10.26
N ILE A 224 -8.89 -6.23 -9.13
CA ILE A 224 -9.03 -7.15 -8.01
C ILE A 224 -10.47 -7.67 -7.98
N LEU A 225 -10.64 -8.99 -8.01
CA LEU A 225 -11.94 -9.65 -7.83
C LEU A 225 -12.05 -10.22 -6.42
N PHE A 226 -13.27 -10.15 -5.89
CA PHE A 226 -13.59 -10.70 -4.58
C PHE A 226 -14.33 -12.02 -4.72
N PRO A 227 -14.21 -12.94 -3.75
CA PRO A 227 -15.00 -14.17 -3.74
C PRO A 227 -16.50 -13.87 -3.89
N GLY A 228 -17.16 -14.56 -4.82
CA GLY A 228 -18.58 -14.37 -5.10
C GLY A 228 -18.93 -13.23 -6.08
N GLU A 229 -18.00 -12.41 -6.49
CA GLU A 229 -18.22 -11.46 -7.58
C GLU A 229 -18.25 -12.22 -8.91
N GLN A 230 -19.36 -12.08 -9.65
CA GLN A 230 -19.49 -12.70 -10.96
C GLN A 230 -18.56 -12.04 -11.98
N GLN A 231 -18.01 -12.85 -12.87
CA GLN A 231 -17.32 -12.34 -14.05
C GLN A 231 -18.32 -11.56 -14.91
N SER A 232 -17.98 -10.35 -15.23
CA SER A 232 -18.73 -9.47 -16.14
C SER A 232 -18.00 -9.40 -17.49
N PRO A 233 -18.65 -9.00 -18.59
CA PRO A 233 -17.96 -8.77 -19.86
C PRO A 233 -16.78 -7.82 -19.73
N TRP A 234 -16.85 -6.88 -18.78
CA TRP A 234 -15.73 -5.98 -18.47
C TRP A 234 -14.56 -6.76 -17.85
N SER A 235 -14.81 -7.63 -16.86
CA SER A 235 -13.76 -8.43 -16.23
C SER A 235 -13.14 -9.42 -17.21
N GLU A 236 -13.90 -10.01 -18.12
CA GLU A 236 -13.37 -10.88 -19.18
C GLU A 236 -12.41 -10.12 -20.13
N ASN A 237 -12.79 -8.89 -20.53
CA ASN A 237 -11.92 -8.06 -21.35
C ASN A 237 -10.63 -7.69 -20.61
N VAL A 238 -10.72 -7.38 -19.31
CA VAL A 238 -9.54 -7.13 -18.46
C VAL A 238 -8.61 -8.35 -18.43
N LEU A 239 -9.18 -9.57 -18.29
CA LEU A 239 -8.38 -10.79 -18.31
C LEU A 239 -7.62 -10.98 -19.63
N LYS A 240 -8.27 -10.68 -20.75
CA LYS A 240 -7.64 -10.78 -22.09
C LYS A 240 -6.49 -9.81 -22.25
N THR A 241 -6.52 -8.64 -21.63
CA THR A 241 -5.54 -7.56 -21.76
C THR A 241 -4.51 -7.52 -20.61
N THR A 242 -4.66 -8.35 -19.58
CA THR A 242 -3.68 -8.48 -18.50
C THR A 242 -2.67 -9.57 -18.85
N PRO A 243 -1.36 -9.31 -18.85
CA PRO A 243 -0.33 -10.30 -19.20
C PRO A 243 -0.44 -11.62 -18.42
N LEU A 244 -0.70 -11.57 -17.12
CA LEU A 244 -0.90 -12.78 -16.31
C LEU A 244 -2.23 -13.50 -16.53
N ARG A 245 -3.13 -13.00 -17.40
CA ARG A 245 -4.40 -13.64 -17.79
C ARG A 245 -5.31 -14.03 -16.61
N LYS A 246 -5.18 -13.37 -15.48
CA LYS A 246 -5.98 -13.58 -14.27
C LYS A 246 -6.20 -12.27 -13.53
N PRO A 247 -7.30 -12.14 -12.76
CA PRO A 247 -7.45 -11.02 -11.83
C PRO A 247 -6.51 -11.19 -10.63
N GLY A 248 -6.20 -10.08 -9.97
CA GLY A 248 -5.58 -10.12 -8.67
C GLY A 248 -6.61 -10.46 -7.57
N ARG A 249 -6.12 -10.92 -6.44
CA ARG A 249 -6.87 -11.16 -5.20
C ARG A 249 -6.58 -10.04 -4.20
N PRO A 250 -7.47 -9.79 -3.23
CA PRO A 250 -7.19 -8.85 -2.15
C PRO A 250 -5.89 -9.15 -1.39
N GLU A 251 -5.55 -10.44 -1.26
CA GLU A 251 -4.31 -10.92 -0.61
C GLU A 251 -3.07 -10.42 -1.33
N ASP A 252 -3.06 -10.36 -2.66
CA ASP A 252 -1.91 -9.87 -3.45
C ASP A 252 -1.59 -8.40 -3.09
N ILE A 253 -2.60 -7.60 -2.76
CA ILE A 253 -2.44 -6.22 -2.29
C ILE A 253 -1.97 -6.19 -0.83
N ALA A 254 -2.51 -7.06 0.02
CA ALA A 254 -2.12 -7.13 1.43
C ALA A 254 -0.66 -7.57 1.58
N GLU A 255 -0.18 -8.51 0.76
CA GLU A 255 1.23 -8.93 0.70
C GLU A 255 2.16 -7.79 0.29
N ALA A 256 1.78 -6.98 -0.70
CA ALA A 256 2.56 -5.79 -1.08
C ALA A 256 2.61 -4.74 0.05
N VAL A 257 1.50 -4.55 0.77
CA VAL A 257 1.46 -3.68 1.96
C VAL A 257 2.32 -4.26 3.08
N HIS A 258 2.25 -5.57 3.34
CA HIS A 258 3.08 -6.24 4.33
C HIS A 258 4.58 -6.05 4.00
N PHE A 259 4.98 -6.29 2.75
CA PHE A 259 6.36 -6.05 2.30
C PHE A 259 6.80 -4.62 2.62
N LEU A 260 6.02 -3.60 2.24
CA LEU A 260 6.35 -2.19 2.52
C LEU A 260 6.33 -1.84 4.00
N ALA A 261 5.52 -2.54 4.80
CA ALA A 261 5.47 -2.35 6.25
C ALA A 261 6.68 -2.94 6.99
N THR A 262 7.29 -4.01 6.44
CA THR A 262 8.34 -4.80 7.09
C THR A 262 9.71 -4.69 6.41
N SER A 263 9.77 -4.19 5.16
CA SER A 263 11.02 -4.02 4.39
C SER A 263 12.00 -3.03 5.05
N GLY A 264 13.23 -3.02 4.56
CA GLY A 264 14.28 -2.09 5.00
C GLY A 264 13.92 -0.61 4.79
N ASP A 265 14.74 0.27 5.33
CA ASP A 265 14.45 1.70 5.43
C ASP A 265 14.97 2.52 4.21
N PHE A 266 15.16 1.88 3.05
CA PHE A 266 15.69 2.53 1.84
C PHE A 266 14.67 2.63 0.69
N ILE A 267 13.38 2.36 0.98
CA ILE A 267 12.30 2.45 -0.01
C ILE A 267 11.35 3.58 0.40
N THR A 268 11.35 4.69 -0.34
CA THR A 268 10.41 5.80 -0.14
C THR A 268 10.09 6.49 -1.47
N GLY A 269 8.89 7.05 -1.60
CA GLY A 269 8.42 7.74 -2.79
C GLY A 269 8.04 6.82 -3.96
N GLN A 270 8.03 5.50 -3.75
CA GLN A 270 7.80 4.52 -4.81
C GLN A 270 6.32 4.18 -4.98
N VAL A 271 6.00 3.74 -6.20
CA VAL A 271 4.68 3.23 -6.57
C VAL A 271 4.84 1.79 -7.04
N PHE A 272 4.27 0.86 -6.30
CA PHE A 272 4.30 -0.56 -6.62
C PHE A 272 3.00 -0.94 -7.32
N ALA A 273 3.06 -1.13 -8.64
CA ALA A 273 1.93 -1.68 -9.39
C ALA A 273 1.77 -3.18 -9.06
N VAL A 274 0.55 -3.56 -8.63
CA VAL A 274 0.17 -4.95 -8.36
C VAL A 274 -1.03 -5.23 -9.27
N ASP A 275 -0.76 -5.47 -10.54
CA ASP A 275 -1.76 -5.38 -11.62
C ASP A 275 -1.65 -6.51 -12.66
N GLY A 276 -0.81 -7.50 -12.42
CA GLY A 276 -0.58 -8.62 -13.33
C GLY A 276 0.14 -8.22 -14.63
N GLY A 277 0.88 -7.10 -14.61
CA GLY A 277 1.60 -6.54 -15.74
C GLY A 277 0.77 -5.63 -16.64
N LYS A 278 -0.44 -5.28 -16.25
CA LYS A 278 -1.39 -4.49 -17.05
C LYS A 278 -0.86 -3.10 -17.41
N SER A 279 -0.09 -2.46 -16.53
CA SER A 279 0.50 -1.12 -16.75
C SER A 279 1.79 -1.12 -17.56
N ILE A 280 2.29 -2.29 -17.98
CA ILE A 280 3.47 -2.36 -18.87
C ILE A 280 3.02 -1.93 -20.27
N PRO A 281 3.69 -0.93 -20.87
CA PRO A 281 3.33 -0.44 -22.21
C PRO A 281 3.53 -1.47 -23.32
#